data_2079240bdea329db9ec027dd1a6a2a57
#
_entry.id   2079240bdea329db9ec027dd1a6a2a57
#
_cell.length_a   1.000
_cell.length_b   1.000
_cell.length_c   1.000
_cell.angle_alpha   90.00
_cell.angle_beta   90.00
_cell.angle_gamma   90.00
#
_symmetry.space_group_name_H-M   'P 1'
#
loop_
_entity.id
_entity.type
_entity.pdbx_description
1 polymer ?
#
loop_
_entity_poly.entity_id
_entity_poly.type
_entity_poly.pdbx_seq_one_letter_code
_entity_poly.pdbx_strand_id
1 'polypeptide(L)'
;MSLDNSGSKLDVLALAPHPDDAELFCGGLLARLAAAGYRVGVLDLTQGERASRGSPEQRQREAQAATDVLGLAYRGNLALPDGGLRGDDPDQTLAIAEELRRLRPELLLAPWREERHPDHRAAAQLAERAAFLAGLVNYPVSGSPAHKVLQLLYYPQRVEVRPSFVVDIADFAAQKARAIACHASQVGVEQEPMNASEFSPLVGSALALPALKARDAYYGAQVGSSAGEPYLCAEALPVSDPLELFRGRRGPAHFFPGFP
;
A
#
# COMPACT_ATOMS: atom_id res chain seq x y z
N MET A 1 2.86 12.85 -20.29
CA MET A 1 2.34 13.95 -19.47
C MET A 1 3.11 13.90 -18.18
N SER A 2 3.99 14.86 -17.88
CA SER A 2 4.68 14.88 -16.58
C SER A 2 3.64 15.18 -15.52
N LEU A 3 3.55 14.32 -14.49
CA LEU A 3 2.72 14.60 -13.34
C LEU A 3 3.18 15.93 -12.73
N ASP A 4 2.24 16.86 -12.56
CA ASP A 4 2.51 18.13 -11.90
C ASP A 4 2.79 17.85 -10.42
N ASN A 5 4.07 17.82 -10.07
CA ASN A 5 4.56 17.54 -8.72
C ASN A 5 4.44 18.76 -7.79
N SER A 6 3.78 19.83 -8.24
CA SER A 6 3.55 21.03 -7.44
C SER A 6 2.42 20.81 -6.44
N GLY A 7 2.76 20.44 -5.21
CA GLY A 7 2.05 20.72 -3.96
C GLY A 7 0.52 20.56 -3.87
N SER A 8 -0.13 19.80 -4.72
CA SER A 8 -1.57 19.61 -4.63
C SER A 8 -1.92 18.59 -3.54
N LYS A 9 -2.86 19.00 -2.65
CA LYS A 9 -3.42 18.16 -1.58
C LYS A 9 -3.88 16.81 -2.13
N LEU A 10 -3.56 15.72 -1.42
CA LEU A 10 -4.09 14.38 -1.65
C LEU A 10 -5.19 14.08 -0.63
N ASP A 11 -6.14 13.22 -1.02
CA ASP A 11 -7.09 12.64 -0.07
C ASP A 11 -6.49 11.38 0.57
N VAL A 12 -5.75 10.59 -0.22
CA VAL A 12 -5.17 9.31 0.20
C VAL A 12 -3.72 9.22 -0.24
N LEU A 13 -2.86 8.78 0.68
CA LEU A 13 -1.46 8.45 0.40
C LEU A 13 -1.15 7.04 0.90
N ALA A 14 -0.61 6.19 0.04
CA ALA A 14 -0.04 4.91 0.44
C ALA A 14 1.49 5.03 0.55
N LEU A 15 2.05 4.64 1.70
CA LEU A 15 3.49 4.44 1.87
C LEU A 15 3.85 3.03 1.44
N ALA A 16 4.78 2.91 0.51
CA ALA A 16 5.28 1.64 0.03
C ALA A 16 6.78 1.51 0.39
N PRO A 17 7.21 0.49 1.13
CA PRO A 17 8.63 0.25 1.40
C PRO A 17 9.44 0.17 0.10
N HIS A 18 8.93 -0.55 -0.89
CA HIS A 18 9.56 -0.72 -2.20
C HIS A 18 8.55 -0.41 -3.33
N PRO A 19 9.05 -0.03 -4.53
CA PRO A 19 8.19 0.18 -5.70
C PRO A 19 7.60 -1.15 -6.19
N ASP A 20 6.39 -1.45 -5.84
CA ASP A 20 5.47 -2.56 -6.17
C ASP A 20 4.55 -2.92 -4.98
N ASP A 21 4.96 -2.66 -3.73
CA ASP A 21 4.23 -3.07 -2.52
C ASP A 21 2.79 -2.52 -2.50
N ALA A 22 2.59 -1.27 -2.92
CA ALA A 22 1.27 -0.66 -2.94
C ALA A 22 0.34 -1.36 -3.94
N GLU A 23 0.83 -1.67 -5.14
CA GLU A 23 0.06 -2.36 -6.17
C GLU A 23 -0.30 -3.78 -5.76
N LEU A 24 0.67 -4.48 -5.15
CA LEU A 24 0.49 -5.86 -4.72
C LEU A 24 -0.59 -6.01 -3.64
N PHE A 25 -0.67 -5.08 -2.68
CA PHE A 25 -1.42 -5.30 -1.45
C PHE A 25 -2.57 -4.33 -1.18
N CYS A 26 -2.58 -3.15 -1.81
CA CYS A 26 -3.68 -2.19 -1.73
C CYS A 26 -4.08 -1.56 -3.08
N GLY A 27 -3.58 -2.08 -4.19
CA GLY A 27 -3.83 -1.55 -5.54
C GLY A 27 -5.30 -1.50 -5.94
N GLY A 28 -6.12 -2.43 -5.45
CA GLY A 28 -7.56 -2.45 -5.68
C GLY A 28 -8.28 -1.29 -5.00
N LEU A 29 -7.95 -1.01 -3.74
CA LEU A 29 -8.47 0.16 -3.02
C LEU A 29 -8.02 1.46 -3.68
N LEU A 30 -6.73 1.56 -4.05
CA LEU A 30 -6.20 2.77 -4.69
C LEU A 30 -6.95 3.06 -6.00
N ALA A 31 -7.14 2.04 -6.86
CA ALA A 31 -7.91 2.17 -8.10
C ALA A 31 -9.38 2.57 -7.85
N ARG A 32 -10.02 1.94 -6.86
CA ARG A 32 -11.40 2.23 -6.47
C ARG A 32 -11.57 3.68 -6.02
N LEU A 33 -10.67 4.18 -5.19
CA LEU A 33 -10.71 5.56 -4.69
C LEU A 33 -10.41 6.57 -5.79
N ALA A 34 -9.42 6.30 -6.66
CA ALA A 34 -9.14 7.14 -7.82
C ALA A 34 -10.34 7.22 -8.77
N ALA A 35 -11.02 6.09 -9.07
CA ALA A 35 -12.23 6.05 -9.87
C ALA A 35 -13.41 6.80 -9.22
N ALA A 36 -13.45 6.87 -7.89
CA ALA A 36 -14.44 7.66 -7.15
C ALA A 36 -14.15 9.17 -7.13
N GLY A 37 -13.04 9.60 -7.75
CA GLY A 37 -12.65 11.01 -7.87
C GLY A 37 -11.75 11.54 -6.76
N TYR A 38 -11.32 10.69 -5.83
CA TYR A 38 -10.33 11.07 -4.82
C TYR A 38 -8.94 11.24 -5.44
N ARG A 39 -8.18 12.18 -4.91
CA ARG A 39 -6.78 12.38 -5.27
C ARG A 39 -5.90 11.40 -4.49
N VAL A 40 -5.53 10.31 -5.14
CA VAL A 40 -4.79 9.19 -4.55
C VAL A 40 -3.33 9.25 -4.98
N GLY A 41 -2.40 8.95 -4.07
CA GLY A 41 -0.98 8.89 -4.37
C GLY A 41 -0.28 7.72 -3.67
N VAL A 42 0.93 7.44 -4.17
CA VAL A 42 1.88 6.50 -3.57
C VAL A 42 3.19 7.23 -3.29
N LEU A 43 3.78 6.96 -2.14
CA LEU A 43 5.13 7.38 -1.77
C LEU A 43 5.97 6.13 -1.50
N ASP A 44 6.85 5.81 -2.44
CA ASP A 44 7.83 4.76 -2.26
C ASP A 44 8.93 5.26 -1.31
N LEU A 45 9.30 4.46 -0.31
CA LEU A 45 10.33 4.86 0.65
C LEU A 45 11.73 4.60 0.11
N THR A 46 11.94 3.52 -0.66
CA THR A 46 13.22 3.16 -1.28
C THR A 46 13.11 3.09 -2.80
N GLN A 47 14.23 2.98 -3.48
CA GLN A 47 14.25 2.70 -4.92
C GLN A 47 14.23 1.19 -5.22
N GLY A 48 14.28 0.34 -4.18
CA GLY A 48 14.42 -1.09 -4.33
C GLY A 48 15.76 -1.50 -4.94
N GLU A 49 16.80 -0.72 -4.69
CA GLU A 49 18.13 -0.84 -5.31
C GLU A 49 18.90 -2.09 -4.91
N ARG A 50 18.45 -2.80 -3.88
CA ARG A 50 19.00 -4.11 -3.47
C ARG A 50 18.19 -5.29 -3.97
N ALA A 51 17.19 -5.07 -4.80
CA ALA A 51 16.45 -6.16 -5.41
C ALA A 51 17.38 -7.02 -6.28
N SER A 52 17.14 -8.33 -6.29
CA SER A 52 17.90 -9.26 -7.13
C SER A 52 17.72 -9.01 -8.62
N ARG A 53 16.74 -8.21 -9.03
CA ARG A 53 16.36 -7.98 -10.42
C ARG A 53 15.88 -6.54 -10.63
N GLY A 54 16.14 -6.04 -11.85
CA GLY A 54 15.81 -4.67 -12.25
C GLY A 54 16.79 -3.64 -11.67
N SER A 55 17.04 -2.58 -12.43
CA SER A 55 17.74 -1.41 -11.91
C SER A 55 16.77 -0.43 -11.26
N PRO A 56 17.25 0.52 -10.42
CA PRO A 56 16.40 1.58 -9.87
C PRO A 56 15.64 2.35 -10.96
N GLU A 57 16.28 2.65 -12.08
CA GLU A 57 15.64 3.35 -13.20
C GLU A 57 14.59 2.51 -13.91
N GLN A 58 14.79 1.21 -14.01
CA GLN A 58 13.77 0.28 -14.53
C GLN A 58 12.58 0.22 -13.58
N ARG A 59 12.81 0.03 -12.28
CA ARG A 59 11.74 -0.01 -11.28
C ARG A 59 10.97 1.30 -11.22
N GLN A 60 11.62 2.44 -11.39
CA GLN A 60 10.95 3.74 -11.47
C GLN A 60 10.02 3.83 -12.69
N ARG A 61 10.45 3.35 -13.87
CA ARG A 61 9.58 3.32 -15.06
C ARG A 61 8.40 2.37 -14.87
N GLU A 62 8.61 1.21 -14.28
CA GLU A 62 7.56 0.23 -13.97
C GLU A 62 6.54 0.82 -12.98
N ALA A 63 7.00 1.47 -11.94
CA ALA A 63 6.18 2.16 -10.96
C ALA A 63 5.36 3.29 -11.58
N GLN A 64 5.94 4.07 -12.51
CA GLN A 64 5.20 5.10 -13.24
C GLN A 64 4.11 4.49 -14.12
N ALA A 65 4.40 3.41 -14.84
CA ALA A 65 3.41 2.72 -15.65
C ALA A 65 2.25 2.16 -14.79
N ALA A 66 2.56 1.62 -13.61
CA ALA A 66 1.55 1.16 -12.66
C ALA A 66 0.69 2.32 -12.12
N THR A 67 1.30 3.48 -11.86
CA THR A 67 0.62 4.73 -11.49
C THR A 67 -0.43 5.13 -12.52
N ASP A 68 -0.06 5.10 -13.80
CA ASP A 68 -0.94 5.44 -14.91
C ASP A 68 -2.10 4.43 -15.03
N VAL A 69 -1.80 3.13 -14.86
CA VAL A 69 -2.82 2.07 -14.87
C VAL A 69 -3.83 2.23 -13.74
N LEU A 70 -3.38 2.59 -12.53
CA LEU A 70 -4.27 2.79 -11.37
C LEU A 70 -5.00 4.14 -11.41
N GLY A 71 -4.57 5.08 -12.26
CA GLY A 71 -5.14 6.43 -12.33
C GLY A 71 -4.76 7.30 -11.14
N LEU A 72 -3.56 7.12 -10.59
CA LEU A 72 -3.10 7.86 -9.41
C LEU A 72 -2.70 9.29 -9.78
N ALA A 73 -2.97 10.23 -8.89
CA ALA A 73 -2.63 11.64 -9.06
C ALA A 73 -1.18 11.97 -8.68
N TYR A 74 -0.51 11.09 -7.96
CA TYR A 74 0.84 11.32 -7.45
C TYR A 74 1.61 10.00 -7.29
N ARG A 75 2.90 10.05 -7.61
CA ARG A 75 3.89 9.08 -7.15
C ARG A 75 5.18 9.80 -6.82
N GLY A 76 5.70 9.55 -5.63
CA GLY A 76 7.00 10.04 -5.16
C GLY A 76 7.90 8.89 -4.70
N ASN A 77 9.19 9.20 -4.52
CA ASN A 77 10.16 8.27 -3.95
C ASN A 77 11.14 9.05 -3.07
N LEU A 78 11.36 8.58 -1.83
CA LEU A 78 12.27 9.23 -0.88
C LEU A 78 13.72 8.81 -1.04
N ALA A 79 14.00 7.79 -1.83
CA ALA A 79 15.33 7.22 -2.05
C ALA A 79 16.06 6.89 -0.72
N LEU A 80 15.32 6.48 0.30
CA LEU A 80 15.88 5.94 1.53
C LEU A 80 16.57 4.60 1.22
N PRO A 81 17.56 4.17 2.02
CA PRO A 81 18.32 2.97 1.71
C PRO A 81 17.47 1.71 1.80
N ASP A 82 17.41 0.94 0.71
CA ASP A 82 16.77 -0.38 0.64
C ASP A 82 17.51 -1.37 1.57
N GLY A 83 16.75 -2.14 2.35
CA GLY A 83 17.27 -2.99 3.43
C GLY A 83 17.84 -2.19 4.61
N GLY A 84 17.64 -0.88 4.64
CA GLY A 84 18.12 0.04 5.65
C GLY A 84 17.03 0.90 6.29
N LEU A 85 15.76 0.58 6.07
CA LEU A 85 14.70 1.28 6.79
C LEU A 85 14.73 0.91 8.27
N ARG A 86 14.61 1.95 9.13
CA ARG A 86 14.66 1.80 10.59
C ARG A 86 13.52 2.60 11.21
N GLY A 87 12.63 1.91 11.92
CA GLY A 87 11.45 2.51 12.52
C GLY A 87 11.74 3.58 13.59
N ASP A 88 12.94 3.57 14.16
CA ASP A 88 13.41 4.52 15.17
C ASP A 88 14.28 5.65 14.60
N ASP A 89 14.56 5.66 13.30
CA ASP A 89 15.42 6.65 12.65
C ASP A 89 14.73 8.03 12.55
N PRO A 90 15.31 9.08 13.14
CA PRO A 90 14.69 10.40 13.16
C PRO A 90 14.71 11.08 11.78
N ASP A 91 15.75 10.86 10.97
CA ASP A 91 15.88 11.50 9.65
C ASP A 91 14.91 10.89 8.65
N GLN A 92 14.77 9.55 8.65
CA GLN A 92 13.77 8.86 7.85
C GLN A 92 12.34 9.25 8.27
N THR A 93 12.09 9.36 9.58
CA THR A 93 10.80 9.84 10.11
C THR A 93 10.51 11.26 9.62
N LEU A 94 11.50 12.16 9.70
CA LEU A 94 11.35 13.55 9.29
C LEU A 94 11.06 13.67 7.79
N ALA A 95 11.77 12.93 6.95
CA ALA A 95 11.54 12.92 5.51
C ALA A 95 10.09 12.54 5.14
N ILE A 96 9.53 11.54 5.82
CA ILE A 96 8.13 11.16 5.63
C ILE A 96 7.19 12.26 6.16
N ALA A 97 7.47 12.84 7.34
CA ALA A 97 6.65 13.89 7.94
C ALA A 97 6.59 15.15 7.06
N GLU A 98 7.68 15.51 6.39
CA GLU A 98 7.73 16.61 5.42
C GLU A 98 6.79 16.36 4.25
N GLU A 99 6.81 15.14 3.68
CA GLU A 99 5.90 14.76 2.61
C GLU A 99 4.44 14.76 3.06
N LEU A 100 4.14 14.27 4.27
CA LEU A 100 2.79 14.34 4.84
C LEU A 100 2.29 15.77 4.99
N ARG A 101 3.15 16.71 5.42
CA ARG A 101 2.79 18.13 5.49
C ARG A 101 2.61 18.75 4.11
N ARG A 102 3.42 18.37 3.15
CA ARG A 102 3.36 18.87 1.77
C ARG A 102 2.12 18.35 1.03
N LEU A 103 1.86 17.06 1.12
CA LEU A 103 0.77 16.38 0.38
C LEU A 103 -0.57 16.42 1.11
N ARG A 104 -0.57 16.59 2.42
CA ARG A 104 -1.76 16.75 3.28
C ARG A 104 -2.81 15.65 3.13
N PRO A 105 -2.45 14.34 3.16
CA PRO A 105 -3.43 13.27 3.01
C PRO A 105 -4.36 13.20 4.23
N GLU A 106 -5.64 12.91 3.99
CA GLU A 106 -6.59 12.61 5.07
C GLU A 106 -6.47 11.16 5.53
N LEU A 107 -6.30 10.25 4.56
CA LEU A 107 -6.07 8.83 4.82
C LEU A 107 -4.63 8.45 4.45
N LEU A 108 -3.93 7.82 5.39
CA LEU A 108 -2.61 7.22 5.18
C LEU A 108 -2.73 5.71 5.20
N LEU A 109 -2.16 5.04 4.20
CA LEU A 109 -2.01 3.59 4.16
C LEU A 109 -0.54 3.23 4.41
N ALA A 110 -0.28 2.22 5.22
CA ALA A 110 1.07 1.72 5.48
C ALA A 110 1.06 0.18 5.56
N PRO A 111 2.22 -0.49 5.42
CA PRO A 111 2.32 -1.93 5.68
C PRO A 111 1.88 -2.28 7.10
N TRP A 112 1.46 -3.53 7.32
CA TRP A 112 1.18 -4.01 8.66
C TRP A 112 2.47 -4.16 9.49
N ARG A 113 2.41 -3.84 10.76
CA ARG A 113 3.58 -3.81 11.68
C ARG A 113 4.21 -5.17 11.97
N GLU A 114 3.48 -6.25 11.74
CA GLU A 114 3.94 -7.63 12.02
C GLU A 114 4.39 -8.37 10.75
N GLU A 115 4.86 -7.63 9.74
CA GLU A 115 5.33 -8.22 8.50
C GLU A 115 6.67 -8.97 8.66
N ARG A 116 6.90 -9.92 7.73
CA ARG A 116 8.14 -10.70 7.73
C ARG A 116 9.36 -9.87 7.34
N HIS A 117 9.19 -8.98 6.35
CA HIS A 117 10.29 -8.17 5.83
C HIS A 117 10.67 -7.06 6.84
N PRO A 118 11.97 -6.88 7.17
CA PRO A 118 12.39 -5.84 8.11
C PRO A 118 11.94 -4.44 7.71
N ASP A 119 12.11 -4.08 6.44
CA ASP A 119 11.73 -2.76 5.93
C ASP A 119 10.23 -2.51 6.00
N HIS A 120 9.39 -3.55 5.84
CA HIS A 120 7.95 -3.37 5.97
C HIS A 120 7.55 -3.07 7.42
N ARG A 121 8.17 -3.73 8.39
CA ARG A 121 7.97 -3.41 9.81
C ARG A 121 8.46 -2.01 10.16
N ALA A 122 9.64 -1.65 9.63
CA ALA A 122 10.19 -0.31 9.84
C ALA A 122 9.29 0.76 9.21
N ALA A 123 8.79 0.55 8.01
CA ALA A 123 7.88 1.47 7.33
C ALA A 123 6.57 1.70 8.10
N ALA A 124 6.01 0.65 8.74
CA ALA A 124 4.86 0.81 9.62
C ALA A 124 5.14 1.74 10.81
N GLN A 125 6.28 1.53 11.49
CA GLN A 125 6.71 2.36 12.62
C GLN A 125 7.03 3.80 12.19
N LEU A 126 7.70 3.97 11.05
CA LEU A 126 7.98 5.27 10.46
C LEU A 126 6.69 6.02 10.12
N ALA A 127 5.68 5.33 9.55
CA ALA A 127 4.37 5.89 9.24
C ALA A 127 3.66 6.43 10.49
N GLU A 128 3.64 5.64 11.57
CA GLU A 128 3.04 6.04 12.85
C GLU A 128 3.70 7.30 13.42
N ARG A 129 5.02 7.28 13.49
CA ARG A 129 5.80 8.41 14.03
C ARG A 129 5.66 9.66 13.16
N ALA A 130 5.80 9.50 11.84
CA ALA A 130 5.73 10.61 10.92
C ALA A 130 4.33 11.25 10.90
N ALA A 131 3.25 10.46 10.93
CA ALA A 131 1.88 10.97 11.02
C ALA A 131 1.65 11.77 12.30
N PHE A 132 2.18 11.29 13.44
CA PHE A 132 2.12 12.02 14.71
C PHE A 132 2.89 13.34 14.64
N LEU A 133 4.15 13.30 14.19
CA LEU A 133 5.03 14.48 14.15
C LEU A 133 4.57 15.52 13.13
N ALA A 134 4.02 15.09 11.99
CA ALA A 134 3.45 16.00 11.00
C ALA A 134 2.30 16.86 11.57
N GLY A 135 1.56 16.33 12.55
CA GLY A 135 0.47 17.03 13.23
C GLY A 135 0.91 18.05 14.29
N LEU A 136 2.15 17.99 14.76
CA LEU A 136 2.65 18.85 15.84
C LEU A 136 3.08 20.23 15.29
N VAL A 137 2.40 21.31 15.68
CA VAL A 137 2.67 22.67 15.20
C VAL A 137 4.11 23.12 15.48
N ASN A 138 4.64 22.79 16.66
CA ASN A 138 5.96 23.26 17.10
C ASN A 138 7.09 22.25 16.81
N TYR A 139 6.79 21.14 16.13
CA TYR A 139 7.84 20.22 15.72
C TYR A 139 8.54 20.75 14.46
N PRO A 140 9.88 20.75 14.43
CA PRO A 140 10.67 21.38 13.35
C PRO A 140 10.65 20.52 12.07
N VAL A 141 9.48 20.38 11.47
CA VAL A 141 9.34 19.83 10.11
C VAL A 141 9.39 21.01 9.16
N SER A 142 10.34 21.00 8.22
CA SER A 142 10.56 22.11 7.30
C SER A 142 9.43 22.25 6.26
N GLY A 143 9.29 23.46 5.74
CA GLY A 143 8.63 23.75 4.47
C GLY A 143 7.12 23.95 4.50
N SER A 144 6.34 23.23 5.31
CA SER A 144 4.88 23.27 5.25
C SER A 144 4.21 23.35 6.63
N PRO A 145 3.04 23.99 6.75
CA PRO A 145 2.28 24.00 8.01
C PRO A 145 1.93 22.60 8.50
N ALA A 146 1.80 22.46 9.82
CA ALA A 146 1.38 21.20 10.44
C ALA A 146 0.13 20.62 9.77
N HIS A 147 0.11 19.30 9.62
CA HIS A 147 -0.98 18.56 9.04
C HIS A 147 -1.28 17.30 9.84
N LYS A 148 -2.53 17.15 10.26
CA LYS A 148 -3.00 15.96 10.95
C LYS A 148 -3.63 15.00 9.95
N VAL A 149 -3.04 13.80 9.81
CA VAL A 149 -3.67 12.65 9.15
C VAL A 149 -4.90 12.25 9.97
N LEU A 150 -6.05 12.06 9.33
CA LEU A 150 -7.28 11.70 10.04
C LEU A 150 -7.28 10.23 10.45
N GLN A 151 -6.78 9.37 9.57
CA GLN A 151 -6.76 7.93 9.81
C GLN A 151 -5.52 7.28 9.20
N LEU A 152 -4.87 6.40 9.96
CA LEU A 152 -3.86 5.46 9.49
C LEU A 152 -4.48 4.07 9.41
N LEU A 153 -4.45 3.46 8.23
CA LEU A 153 -4.83 2.06 7.99
C LEU A 153 -3.61 1.26 7.58
N TYR A 154 -3.61 -0.01 7.94
CA TYR A 154 -2.54 -0.92 7.57
C TYR A 154 -3.03 -1.96 6.57
N TYR A 155 -2.25 -2.17 5.51
CA TYR A 155 -2.44 -3.26 4.57
C TYR A 155 -1.48 -4.41 4.92
N PRO A 156 -2.01 -5.60 5.27
CA PRO A 156 -1.18 -6.77 5.49
C PRO A 156 -0.71 -7.33 4.16
N GLN A 157 0.51 -7.83 4.12
CA GLN A 157 1.10 -8.33 2.89
C GLN A 157 1.14 -9.85 2.86
N ARG A 158 2.07 -10.48 3.62
CA ARG A 158 2.33 -11.92 3.56
C ARG A 158 1.99 -12.66 4.84
N VAL A 159 1.39 -11.98 5.79
CA VAL A 159 0.90 -12.58 7.03
C VAL A 159 -0.61 -12.73 6.95
N GLU A 160 -1.12 -13.83 7.46
CA GLU A 160 -2.54 -13.99 7.66
C GLU A 160 -2.99 -13.14 8.84
N VAL A 161 -4.06 -12.39 8.66
CA VAL A 161 -4.60 -11.53 9.71
C VAL A 161 -6.11 -11.68 9.80
N ARG A 162 -6.65 -11.40 10.98
CA ARG A 162 -8.07 -11.10 11.13
C ARG A 162 -8.24 -9.59 10.85
N PRO A 163 -8.80 -9.21 9.71
CA PRO A 163 -8.89 -7.80 9.34
C PRO A 163 -9.92 -7.06 10.18
N SER A 164 -9.71 -5.76 10.37
CA SER A 164 -10.74 -4.86 10.93
C SER A 164 -11.92 -4.72 9.98
N PHE A 165 -11.63 -4.68 8.68
CA PHE A 165 -12.62 -4.71 7.60
C PHE A 165 -11.95 -5.16 6.29
N VAL A 166 -12.79 -5.53 5.32
CA VAL A 166 -12.36 -5.89 3.97
C VAL A 166 -13.02 -4.94 2.97
N VAL A 167 -12.24 -4.40 2.06
CA VAL A 167 -12.75 -3.59 0.95
C VAL A 167 -13.03 -4.50 -0.23
N ASP A 168 -14.27 -4.47 -0.73
CA ASP A 168 -14.65 -5.13 -1.97
C ASP A 168 -13.93 -4.45 -3.15
N ILE A 169 -13.11 -5.21 -3.86
CA ILE A 169 -12.35 -4.76 -5.03
C ILE A 169 -12.71 -5.53 -6.31
N ALA A 170 -13.83 -6.26 -6.34
CA ALA A 170 -14.19 -7.11 -7.47
C ALA A 170 -14.15 -6.37 -8.81
N ASP A 171 -14.69 -5.15 -8.87
CA ASP A 171 -14.73 -4.33 -10.08
C ASP A 171 -13.33 -3.79 -10.48
N PHE A 172 -12.37 -3.79 -9.56
CA PHE A 172 -11.02 -3.26 -9.72
C PHE A 172 -9.92 -4.33 -9.76
N ALA A 173 -10.27 -5.60 -9.53
CA ALA A 173 -9.30 -6.71 -9.48
C ALA A 173 -8.51 -6.86 -10.80
N ALA A 174 -9.17 -6.66 -11.95
CA ALA A 174 -8.50 -6.69 -13.24
C ALA A 174 -7.55 -5.49 -13.44
N GLN A 175 -7.91 -4.30 -12.95
CA GLN A 175 -7.07 -3.11 -13.00
C GLN A 175 -5.84 -3.27 -12.09
N LYS A 176 -6.03 -3.75 -10.87
CA LYS A 176 -4.94 -4.14 -9.95
C LYS A 176 -3.97 -5.12 -10.61
N ALA A 177 -4.49 -6.19 -11.23
CA ALA A 177 -3.65 -7.19 -11.90
C ALA A 177 -2.81 -6.57 -13.04
N ARG A 178 -3.36 -5.64 -13.81
CA ARG A 178 -2.60 -4.91 -14.83
C ARG A 178 -1.52 -4.02 -14.23
N ALA A 179 -1.81 -3.33 -13.13
CA ALA A 179 -0.82 -2.50 -12.44
C ALA A 179 0.34 -3.34 -11.89
N ILE A 180 0.03 -4.49 -11.28
CA ILE A 180 1.04 -5.45 -10.83
C ILE A 180 1.91 -5.93 -12.01
N ALA A 181 1.31 -6.22 -13.17
CA ALA A 181 2.04 -6.67 -14.35
C ALA A 181 3.01 -5.61 -14.92
N CYS A 182 2.83 -4.32 -14.59
CA CYS A 182 3.80 -3.28 -14.95
C CYS A 182 5.16 -3.47 -14.28
N HIS A 183 5.21 -4.11 -13.10
CA HIS A 183 6.45 -4.44 -12.39
C HIS A 183 7.09 -5.72 -12.94
N ALA A 184 7.29 -5.78 -14.25
CA ALA A 184 7.76 -6.98 -14.96
C ALA A 184 9.10 -7.50 -14.44
N SER A 185 10.00 -6.63 -13.98
CA SER A 185 11.27 -7.03 -13.37
C SER A 185 11.08 -7.84 -12.08
N GLN A 186 9.95 -7.63 -11.37
CA GLN A 186 9.65 -8.26 -10.09
C GLN A 186 8.68 -9.45 -10.21
N VAL A 187 7.67 -9.36 -11.10
CA VAL A 187 6.59 -10.36 -11.22
C VAL A 187 6.54 -11.05 -12.57
N GLY A 188 7.52 -10.82 -13.44
CA GLY A 188 7.55 -11.34 -14.81
C GLY A 188 7.64 -12.86 -14.87
N VAL A 189 6.86 -13.46 -15.78
CA VAL A 189 6.64 -14.89 -15.94
C VAL A 189 7.78 -15.58 -16.71
N GLU A 190 8.60 -14.84 -17.48
CA GLU A 190 9.61 -15.37 -18.40
C GLU A 190 11.04 -15.29 -17.83
N GLN A 191 11.21 -15.69 -16.59
CA GLN A 191 12.55 -15.63 -16.02
C GLN A 191 13.08 -17.04 -15.86
N GLU A 192 14.31 -17.26 -16.35
CA GLU A 192 15.05 -18.51 -16.18
C GLU A 192 14.91 -19.02 -14.74
N PRO A 193 14.70 -20.34 -14.55
CA PRO A 193 14.61 -20.89 -13.21
C PRO A 193 15.91 -20.55 -12.47
N MET A 194 15.79 -19.79 -11.38
CA MET A 194 16.90 -19.61 -10.45
C MET A 194 17.39 -20.99 -10.02
N ASN A 195 18.70 -21.15 -9.90
CA ASN A 195 19.29 -22.37 -9.39
C ASN A 195 18.58 -22.82 -8.11
N ALA A 196 18.28 -24.09 -7.99
CA ALA A 196 17.49 -24.66 -6.88
C ALA A 196 18.08 -24.42 -5.47
N SER A 197 19.28 -23.84 -5.37
CA SER A 197 19.94 -23.44 -4.14
C SER A 197 19.60 -22.01 -3.68
N GLU A 198 18.93 -21.19 -4.52
CA GLU A 198 18.56 -19.83 -4.17
C GLU A 198 17.08 -19.81 -3.75
N PHE A 199 16.85 -19.32 -2.53
CA PHE A 199 15.50 -19.12 -2.01
C PHE A 199 14.78 -18.06 -2.86
N SER A 200 13.95 -18.51 -3.82
CA SER A 200 13.17 -17.61 -4.66
C SER A 200 12.05 -16.97 -3.83
N PRO A 201 12.04 -15.65 -3.69
CA PRO A 201 10.89 -14.98 -3.09
C PRO A 201 9.65 -15.23 -3.95
N LEU A 202 8.47 -15.38 -3.33
CA LEU A 202 7.21 -15.60 -4.04
C LEU A 202 6.98 -14.57 -5.14
N VAL A 203 7.32 -13.31 -4.90
CA VAL A 203 7.18 -12.20 -5.86
C VAL A 203 8.03 -12.40 -7.10
N GLY A 204 9.10 -13.07 -7.11
CA GLY A 204 9.89 -13.37 -8.32
C GLY A 204 9.53 -14.67 -9.01
N SER A 205 8.43 -15.32 -8.67
CA SER A 205 8.03 -16.61 -9.20
C SER A 205 6.77 -16.55 -10.07
N ALA A 206 6.57 -17.51 -10.96
CA ALA A 206 5.35 -17.66 -11.74
C ALA A 206 4.07 -17.83 -10.86
N LEU A 207 4.24 -18.13 -9.58
CA LEU A 207 3.15 -18.27 -8.61
C LEU A 207 2.72 -16.95 -7.98
N ALA A 208 3.45 -15.85 -8.18
CA ALA A 208 3.18 -14.57 -7.53
C ALA A 208 1.76 -14.05 -7.82
N LEU A 209 1.41 -13.88 -9.10
CA LEU A 209 0.07 -13.41 -9.49
C LEU A 209 -1.05 -14.37 -9.09
N PRO A 210 -0.95 -15.70 -9.30
CA PRO A 210 -1.94 -16.64 -8.79
C PRO A 210 -2.13 -16.57 -7.28
N ALA A 211 -1.05 -16.45 -6.50
CA ALA A 211 -1.12 -16.38 -5.04
C ALA A 211 -1.82 -15.08 -4.56
N LEU A 212 -1.52 -13.94 -5.19
CA LEU A 212 -2.18 -12.67 -4.89
C LEU A 212 -3.68 -12.71 -5.22
N LYS A 213 -4.05 -13.29 -6.37
CA LYS A 213 -5.46 -13.49 -6.74
C LYS A 213 -6.19 -14.41 -5.75
N ALA A 214 -5.54 -15.49 -5.32
CA ALA A 214 -6.10 -16.41 -4.32
C ALA A 214 -6.29 -15.70 -2.96
N ARG A 215 -5.33 -14.85 -2.56
CA ARG A 215 -5.44 -14.02 -1.36
C ARG A 215 -6.61 -13.05 -1.44
N ASP A 216 -6.74 -12.31 -2.54
CA ASP A 216 -7.82 -11.36 -2.73
C ASP A 216 -9.19 -12.09 -2.78
N ALA A 217 -9.27 -13.28 -3.38
CA ALA A 217 -10.47 -14.11 -3.38
C ALA A 217 -10.83 -14.61 -1.97
N TYR A 218 -9.84 -15.03 -1.18
CA TYR A 218 -10.03 -15.46 0.21
C TYR A 218 -10.65 -14.36 1.08
N TYR A 219 -10.10 -13.15 1.03
CA TYR A 219 -10.64 -12.04 1.80
C TYR A 219 -11.98 -11.52 1.23
N GLY A 220 -12.13 -11.52 -0.10
CA GLY A 220 -13.39 -11.17 -0.75
C GLY A 220 -14.54 -12.08 -0.31
N ALA A 221 -14.30 -13.39 -0.25
CA ALA A 221 -15.29 -14.37 0.19
C ALA A 221 -15.84 -14.10 1.60
N GLN A 222 -15.05 -13.50 2.50
CA GLN A 222 -15.49 -13.15 3.86
C GLN A 222 -16.57 -12.05 3.87
N VAL A 223 -16.67 -11.27 2.81
CA VAL A 223 -17.66 -10.18 2.67
C VAL A 223 -18.63 -10.41 1.51
N GLY A 224 -18.64 -11.62 0.93
CA GLY A 224 -19.54 -11.98 -0.16
C GLY A 224 -19.13 -11.39 -1.51
N SER A 225 -17.85 -11.10 -1.72
CA SER A 225 -17.28 -10.60 -2.96
C SER A 225 -16.31 -11.61 -3.60
N SER A 226 -16.10 -11.50 -4.91
CA SER A 226 -15.12 -12.32 -5.63
C SER A 226 -13.67 -11.90 -5.39
N ALA A 227 -13.43 -10.67 -4.91
CA ALA A 227 -12.12 -10.17 -4.54
C ALA A 227 -12.23 -9.09 -3.47
N GLY A 228 -11.35 -9.12 -2.46
CA GLY A 228 -11.31 -8.18 -1.36
C GLY A 228 -9.90 -7.93 -0.87
N GLU A 229 -9.67 -6.72 -0.39
CA GLU A 229 -8.42 -6.34 0.26
C GLU A 229 -8.66 -6.14 1.77
N PRO A 230 -7.91 -6.82 2.63
CA PRO A 230 -8.02 -6.70 4.08
C PRO A 230 -7.30 -5.47 4.59
N TYR A 231 -7.89 -4.80 5.58
CA TYR A 231 -7.29 -3.67 6.28
C TYR A 231 -7.38 -3.83 7.78
N LEU A 232 -6.37 -3.31 8.46
CA LEU A 232 -6.30 -3.23 9.90
C LEU A 232 -6.32 -1.77 10.33
N CYS A 233 -7.04 -1.50 11.41
CA CYS A 233 -7.10 -0.20 12.06
C CYS A 233 -6.71 -0.38 13.52
N ALA A 234 -5.75 0.42 13.99
CA ALA A 234 -5.34 0.37 15.41
C ALA A 234 -6.33 1.08 16.32
N GLU A 235 -7.09 2.04 15.77
CA GLU A 235 -8.08 2.82 16.50
C GLU A 235 -9.49 2.33 16.20
N ALA A 236 -10.41 2.54 17.15
CA ALA A 236 -11.82 2.26 16.93
C ALA A 236 -12.39 3.18 15.84
N LEU A 237 -13.07 2.61 14.86
CA LEU A 237 -13.73 3.38 13.81
C LEU A 237 -15.07 3.92 14.36
N PRO A 238 -15.32 5.24 14.27
CA PRO A 238 -16.60 5.80 14.67
C PRO A 238 -17.70 5.36 13.70
N VAL A 239 -18.78 4.80 14.22
CA VAL A 239 -19.94 4.39 13.42
C VAL A 239 -21.16 5.15 13.93
N SER A 240 -21.66 6.06 13.10
CA SER A 240 -22.88 6.84 13.44
C SER A 240 -24.17 6.07 13.21
N ASP A 241 -24.24 5.25 12.17
CA ASP A 241 -25.36 4.35 11.88
C ASP A 241 -24.86 2.93 11.57
N PRO A 242 -24.96 1.97 12.51
CA PRO A 242 -24.51 0.62 12.27
C PRO A 242 -25.31 -0.11 11.19
N LEU A 243 -26.56 0.28 10.89
CA LEU A 243 -27.34 -0.36 9.84
C LEU A 243 -26.77 -0.07 8.45
N GLU A 244 -26.20 1.12 8.23
CA GLU A 244 -25.56 1.49 6.97
C GLU A 244 -24.41 0.53 6.61
N LEU A 245 -23.67 0.04 7.61
CA LEU A 245 -22.59 -0.93 7.40
C LEU A 245 -23.08 -2.27 6.86
N PHE A 246 -24.34 -2.62 7.11
CA PHE A 246 -24.90 -3.93 6.79
C PHE A 246 -25.85 -3.90 5.58
N ARG A 247 -26.41 -2.74 5.22
CA ARG A 247 -27.35 -2.60 4.10
C ARG A 247 -26.73 -2.93 2.74
N GLY A 248 -25.42 -2.75 2.58
CA GLY A 248 -24.69 -3.06 1.36
C GLY A 248 -24.20 -4.51 1.25
N ARG A 249 -24.39 -5.33 2.28
CA ARG A 249 -23.92 -6.73 2.26
C ARG A 249 -24.74 -7.55 1.27
N ARG A 250 -24.10 -8.10 0.26
CA ARG A 250 -24.69 -9.05 -0.69
C ARG A 250 -24.72 -10.45 -0.06
N GLY A 251 -25.76 -10.74 0.70
CA GLY A 251 -26.00 -12.06 1.28
C GLY A 251 -25.13 -12.40 2.50
N PRO A 252 -25.45 -13.50 3.20
CA PRO A 252 -24.64 -13.94 4.32
C PRO A 252 -23.31 -14.47 3.83
N ALA A 253 -22.23 -13.92 4.33
CA ALA A 253 -20.87 -14.43 4.15
C ALA A 253 -20.69 -15.73 4.97
N HIS A 254 -21.51 -16.75 4.69
CA HIS A 254 -21.54 -18.02 5.46
C HIS A 254 -20.56 -19.08 4.93
N PHE A 255 -19.64 -18.72 4.02
CA PHE A 255 -18.61 -19.66 3.58
C PHE A 255 -17.63 -20.01 4.68
N PHE A 256 -17.46 -19.14 5.66
CA PHE A 256 -16.64 -19.40 6.84
C PHE A 256 -17.54 -19.32 8.07
N PRO A 257 -17.95 -20.45 8.67
CA PRO A 257 -18.63 -20.43 9.95
C PRO A 257 -17.72 -19.69 10.93
N GLY A 258 -18.28 -18.71 11.61
CA GLY A 258 -17.55 -17.79 12.46
C GLY A 258 -16.54 -18.52 13.31
N PHE A 259 -15.30 -18.02 13.31
CA PHE A 259 -14.35 -18.39 14.32
C PHE A 259 -14.93 -18.05 15.68
N PRO A 260 -14.84 -18.97 16.66
CA PRO A 260 -15.35 -18.74 18.01
C PRO A 260 -14.69 -17.54 18.68
#